data_9f15e6f90c6520799d5d493d2262c670
#
_entry.id   9f15e6f90c6520799d5d493d2262c670
#
_cell.length_a   1.000
_cell.length_b   1.000
_cell.length_c   1.000
_cell.angle_alpha   90.00
_cell.angle_beta   90.00
_cell.angle_gamma   90.00
#
_symmetry.space_group_name_H-M   'P 1'
#
loop_
_entity.id
_entity.type
_entity.pdbx_description
1 polymer ?
#
loop_
_entity_poly.entity_id
_entity_poly.type
_entity_poly.pdbx_seq_one_letter_code
_entity_poly.pdbx_strand_id
1 'polypeptide(L)'
;MKTKWYNKVLIVFLLLCSFNALAQNETQAEIELKLTDNATNMVHSYKLYGASYSLTNPFYQRDGKLINHGNCSINIELGQDPDELLLKWMAGLLKNTSGVITMVTLNKVQEPRKMTFTDGRLAASSESFFITGNGTSPQMSFYVKTLTVDGTTVFSE
;
A
#
# COMPACT_ATOMS: atom_id res chain seq x y z
N MET A 1 23.51 -50.29 26.43
CA MET A 1 22.04 -50.01 26.40
C MET A 1 21.66 -48.50 26.45
N LYS A 2 22.60 -47.54 26.58
CA LYS A 2 22.27 -46.10 26.73
C LYS A 2 22.00 -45.36 25.41
N THR A 3 22.55 -45.81 24.28
CA THR A 3 22.42 -45.15 22.96
C THR A 3 21.02 -45.19 22.35
N LYS A 4 20.22 -46.18 22.60
CA LYS A 4 18.84 -46.31 22.07
C LYS A 4 17.86 -45.30 22.65
N TRP A 5 18.13 -44.78 23.85
CA TRP A 5 17.25 -43.82 24.51
C TRP A 5 17.45 -42.39 23.95
N TYR A 6 18.72 -42.03 23.68
CA TYR A 6 19.03 -40.70 23.07
C TYR A 6 18.42 -40.54 21.69
N ASN A 7 18.42 -41.60 20.86
CA ASN A 7 17.78 -41.54 19.55
C ASN A 7 16.26 -41.33 19.64
N LYS A 8 15.60 -41.89 20.61
CA LYS A 8 14.15 -41.65 20.81
C LYS A 8 13.87 -40.21 21.28
N VAL A 9 14.69 -39.68 22.18
CA VAL A 9 14.56 -38.29 22.65
C VAL A 9 14.85 -37.32 21.53
N LEU A 10 15.86 -37.58 20.67
CA LEU A 10 16.18 -36.75 19.52
C LEU A 10 15.04 -36.71 18.47
N ILE A 11 14.42 -37.86 18.21
CA ILE A 11 13.28 -37.93 17.28
C ILE A 11 12.07 -37.19 17.84
N VAL A 12 11.77 -37.28 19.12
CA VAL A 12 10.68 -36.52 19.75
C VAL A 12 10.96 -35.00 19.69
N PHE A 13 12.20 -34.59 19.92
CA PHE A 13 12.60 -33.17 19.83
C PHE A 13 12.50 -32.64 18.41
N LEU A 14 12.93 -33.40 17.40
CA LEU A 14 12.77 -33.05 15.98
C LEU A 14 11.30 -32.96 15.58
N LEU A 15 10.44 -33.83 16.05
CA LEU A 15 9.00 -33.78 15.84
C LEU A 15 8.38 -32.53 16.47
N LEU A 16 8.78 -32.17 17.71
CA LEU A 16 8.30 -30.96 18.38
C LEU A 16 8.75 -29.68 17.68
N CYS A 17 9.96 -29.64 17.09
CA CYS A 17 10.45 -28.53 16.32
C CYS A 17 9.70 -28.35 14.96
N SER A 18 9.25 -29.45 14.35
CA SER A 18 8.52 -29.38 13.08
C SER A 18 7.10 -28.84 13.24
N PHE A 19 6.47 -28.95 14.41
CA PHE A 19 5.15 -28.37 14.67
C PHE A 19 5.19 -26.83 14.76
N ASN A 20 6.30 -26.22 15.15
CA ASN A 20 6.43 -24.77 15.22
C ASN A 20 6.60 -24.11 13.83
N ALA A 21 7.04 -24.86 12.82
CA ALA A 21 7.20 -24.35 11.46
C ALA A 21 5.85 -24.18 10.71
N LEU A 22 4.78 -24.79 11.17
CA LEU A 22 3.45 -24.69 10.56
C LEU A 22 2.58 -23.58 11.17
N ALA A 23 3.06 -22.86 12.18
CA ALA A 23 2.29 -21.87 12.92
C ALA A 23 2.45 -20.42 12.42
N GLN A 24 3.25 -20.17 11.39
CA GLN A 24 3.27 -18.89 10.71
C GLN A 24 2.12 -18.83 9.68
N ASN A 25 0.90 -18.73 10.18
CA ASN A 25 -0.19 -18.16 9.38
C ASN A 25 0.12 -16.68 9.18
N GLU A 26 0.94 -16.37 8.17
CA GLU A 26 1.06 -15.01 7.69
C GLU A 26 -0.34 -14.52 7.38
N THR A 27 -0.73 -13.44 8.02
CA THR A 27 -2.00 -12.78 7.72
C THR A 27 -1.86 -12.22 6.31
N GLN A 28 -2.27 -13.00 5.33
CA GLN A 28 -2.24 -12.56 3.95
C GLN A 28 -3.28 -11.44 3.79
N ALA A 29 -2.80 -10.27 3.40
CA ALA A 29 -3.65 -9.15 3.02
C ALA A 29 -3.42 -8.88 1.54
N GLU A 30 -4.48 -8.58 0.83
CA GLU A 30 -4.42 -8.07 -0.54
C GLU A 30 -4.74 -6.58 -0.55
N ILE A 31 -3.91 -5.80 -1.26
CA ILE A 31 -4.12 -4.37 -1.43
C ILE A 31 -4.30 -4.11 -2.93
N GLU A 32 -5.40 -3.48 -3.27
CA GLU A 32 -5.74 -3.10 -4.65
C GLU A 32 -5.95 -1.59 -4.74
N LEU A 33 -5.36 -0.98 -5.76
CA LEU A 33 -5.68 0.38 -6.19
C LEU A 33 -6.57 0.30 -7.45
N LYS A 34 -7.75 0.89 -7.41
CA LYS A 34 -8.55 1.24 -8.59
C LYS A 34 -8.32 2.71 -8.90
N LEU A 35 -7.58 2.96 -9.98
CA LEU A 35 -7.26 4.30 -10.47
C LEU A 35 -8.22 4.67 -11.59
N THR A 36 -8.78 5.87 -11.51
CA THR A 36 -9.66 6.44 -12.53
C THR A 36 -8.98 7.67 -13.14
N ASP A 37 -8.82 7.67 -14.46
CA ASP A 37 -8.57 8.89 -15.21
C ASP A 37 -9.91 9.59 -15.46
N ASN A 38 -10.15 10.68 -14.76
CA ASN A 38 -11.43 11.40 -14.84
C ASN A 38 -11.64 12.14 -16.19
N ALA A 39 -10.59 12.27 -17.02
CA ALA A 39 -10.71 12.86 -18.35
C ALA A 39 -11.31 11.89 -19.35
N THR A 40 -10.99 10.61 -19.23
CA THR A 40 -11.42 9.55 -20.17
C THR A 40 -12.43 8.59 -19.56
N ASN A 41 -12.65 8.65 -18.23
CA ASN A 41 -13.40 7.68 -17.43
C ASN A 41 -12.84 6.24 -17.49
N MET A 42 -11.57 6.09 -17.85
CA MET A 42 -10.90 4.79 -17.82
C MET A 42 -10.57 4.42 -16.38
N VAL A 43 -10.84 3.18 -16.02
CA VAL A 43 -10.55 2.61 -14.70
C VAL A 43 -9.62 1.43 -14.87
N HIS A 44 -8.49 1.44 -14.16
CA HIS A 44 -7.55 0.33 -14.09
C HIS A 44 -7.34 -0.11 -12.65
N SER A 45 -7.10 -1.40 -12.48
CA SER A 45 -6.83 -2.01 -11.17
C SER A 45 -5.37 -2.44 -11.08
N TYR A 46 -4.73 -2.12 -9.95
CA TYR A 46 -3.33 -2.44 -9.69
C TYR A 46 -3.19 -3.12 -8.34
N LYS A 47 -2.42 -4.22 -8.30
CA LYS A 47 -2.00 -4.83 -7.04
C LYS A 47 -0.92 -3.97 -6.41
N LEU A 48 -1.00 -3.80 -5.08
CA LEU A 48 -0.03 -3.07 -4.29
C LEU A 48 0.63 -4.00 -3.28
N TYR A 49 1.92 -3.80 -3.02
CA TYR A 49 2.61 -4.36 -1.86
C TYR A 49 2.37 -3.53 -0.60
N GLY A 50 2.14 -2.23 -0.75
CA GLY A 50 1.89 -1.34 0.35
C GLY A 50 1.21 -0.05 -0.08
N ALA A 51 0.50 0.56 0.88
CA ALA A 51 -0.05 1.90 0.76
C ALA A 51 -0.02 2.59 2.11
N SER A 52 0.33 3.87 2.12
CA SER A 52 0.30 4.71 3.31
C SER A 52 -0.13 6.12 2.95
N TYR A 53 -0.59 6.88 3.93
CA TYR A 53 -0.84 8.30 3.77
C TYR A 53 -0.21 9.11 4.90
N SER A 54 0.11 10.35 4.60
CA SER A 54 0.65 11.32 5.54
C SER A 54 -0.11 12.63 5.46
N LEU A 55 -0.43 13.19 6.61
CA LEU A 55 -1.14 14.45 6.73
C LEU A 55 -0.22 15.50 7.34
N THR A 56 -0.16 16.66 6.71
CA THR A 56 0.49 17.84 7.30
C THR A 56 -0.60 18.83 7.67
N ASN A 57 -0.68 19.18 8.95
CA ASN A 57 -1.67 20.12 9.44
C ASN A 57 -1.41 21.55 8.94
N PRO A 58 -2.46 22.37 8.80
CA PRO A 58 -2.33 23.78 8.52
C PRO A 58 -1.44 24.46 9.58
N PHE A 59 -0.58 25.37 9.13
CA PHE A 59 0.28 26.14 10.02
C PHE A 59 -0.13 27.62 9.99
N TYR A 60 -0.32 28.18 11.19
CA TYR A 60 -0.74 29.56 11.39
C TYR A 60 0.37 30.37 12.06
N GLN A 61 0.49 31.64 11.70
CA GLN A 61 1.31 32.58 12.47
C GLN A 61 0.67 32.89 13.83
N ARG A 62 1.48 33.50 14.71
CA ARG A 62 1.07 33.90 16.06
C ARG A 62 -0.12 34.89 16.07
N ASP A 63 -0.31 35.66 15.00
CA ASP A 63 -1.42 36.58 14.76
C ASP A 63 -2.65 35.88 14.15
N GLY A 64 -2.63 34.56 14.02
CA GLY A 64 -3.72 33.78 13.45
C GLY A 64 -3.73 33.73 11.93
N LYS A 65 -2.75 34.35 11.24
CA LYS A 65 -2.67 34.31 9.79
C LYS A 65 -2.21 32.92 9.32
N LEU A 66 -2.96 32.33 8.39
CA LEU A 66 -2.64 31.05 7.77
C LEU A 66 -1.39 31.19 6.89
N ILE A 67 -0.35 30.38 7.17
CA ILE A 67 0.88 30.33 6.35
C ILE A 67 0.84 29.15 5.38
N ASN A 68 0.31 28.01 5.82
CA ASN A 68 0.24 26.78 5.03
C ASN A 68 -1.07 26.06 5.31
N HIS A 69 -1.78 25.68 4.25
CA HIS A 69 -3.05 24.95 4.33
C HIS A 69 -2.91 23.50 4.77
N GLY A 70 -1.69 23.01 4.89
CA GLY A 70 -1.40 21.59 5.05
C GLY A 70 -1.48 20.86 3.71
N ASN A 71 -1.17 19.58 3.73
CA ASN A 71 -1.31 18.71 2.56
C ASN A 71 -1.58 17.27 3.00
N CYS A 72 -2.06 16.47 2.06
CA CYS A 72 -2.16 15.04 2.20
C CYS A 72 -1.37 14.39 1.07
N SER A 73 -0.44 13.52 1.41
CA SER A 73 0.26 12.67 0.45
C SER A 73 -0.07 11.21 0.68
N ILE A 74 -0.18 10.47 -0.42
CA ILE A 74 -0.33 9.01 -0.43
C ILE A 74 0.93 8.43 -1.06
N ASN A 75 1.49 7.39 -0.44
CA ASN A 75 2.60 6.63 -0.97
C ASN A 75 2.11 5.22 -1.27
N ILE A 76 2.43 4.70 -2.45
CA ILE A 76 2.12 3.35 -2.87
C ILE A 76 3.36 2.64 -3.39
N GLU A 77 3.42 1.34 -3.16
CA GLU A 77 4.38 0.43 -3.73
C GLU A 77 3.62 -0.60 -4.58
N LEU A 78 3.97 -0.67 -5.86
CA LEU A 78 3.26 -1.51 -6.83
C LEU A 78 3.73 -2.95 -6.74
N GLY A 79 2.78 -3.88 -6.79
CA GLY A 79 3.02 -5.32 -6.81
C GLY A 79 3.02 -5.92 -8.22
N GLN A 80 3.07 -5.07 -9.26
CA GLN A 80 3.05 -5.46 -10.66
C GLN A 80 3.75 -4.41 -11.52
N ASP A 81 4.14 -4.80 -12.73
CA ASP A 81 4.71 -3.86 -13.70
C ASP A 81 3.67 -2.80 -14.12
N PRO A 82 4.11 -1.55 -14.30
CA PRO A 82 3.22 -0.46 -14.70
C PRO A 82 2.77 -0.63 -16.16
N ASP A 83 1.48 -0.40 -16.41
CA ASP A 83 0.94 -0.27 -17.74
C ASP A 83 1.07 1.18 -18.29
N GLU A 84 0.60 1.42 -19.50
CA GLU A 84 0.69 2.73 -20.15
C GLU A 84 -0.02 3.83 -19.34
N LEU A 85 -1.19 3.56 -18.73
CA LEU A 85 -1.92 4.53 -17.92
C LEU A 85 -1.10 4.91 -16.70
N LEU A 86 -0.59 3.91 -16.00
CA LEU A 86 0.21 4.12 -14.80
C LEU A 86 1.52 4.84 -15.10
N LEU A 87 2.21 4.48 -16.20
CA LEU A 87 3.42 5.18 -16.65
C LEU A 87 3.15 6.65 -16.96
N LYS A 88 2.02 6.97 -17.60
CA LYS A 88 1.60 8.35 -17.83
C LYS A 88 1.36 9.10 -16.52
N TRP A 89 0.75 8.45 -15.53
CA TRP A 89 0.55 9.04 -14.22
C TRP A 89 1.87 9.24 -13.48
N MET A 90 2.75 8.23 -13.49
CA MET A 90 4.12 8.30 -12.93
C MET A 90 4.99 9.36 -13.60
N ALA A 91 4.70 9.72 -14.83
CA ALA A 91 5.36 10.82 -15.55
C ALA A 91 4.70 12.20 -15.29
N GLY A 92 3.64 12.26 -14.48
CA GLY A 92 2.90 13.51 -14.22
C GLY A 92 2.08 14.02 -15.42
N LEU A 93 1.83 13.16 -16.41
CA LEU A 93 1.09 13.52 -17.62
C LEU A 93 -0.43 13.45 -17.43
N LEU A 94 -0.89 12.64 -16.46
CA LEU A 94 -2.30 12.58 -16.09
C LEU A 94 -2.59 13.63 -15.03
N LYS A 95 -3.52 14.50 -15.34
CA LYS A 95 -4.09 15.48 -14.43
C LYS A 95 -5.50 15.03 -14.07
N ASN A 96 -5.93 15.26 -12.85
CA ASN A 96 -7.30 14.94 -12.43
C ASN A 96 -7.57 13.43 -12.37
N THR A 97 -6.77 12.72 -11.59
CA THR A 97 -7.00 11.31 -11.27
C THR A 97 -7.73 11.17 -9.95
N SER A 98 -8.57 10.14 -9.84
CA SER A 98 -9.18 9.72 -8.56
C SER A 98 -8.97 8.23 -8.38
N GLY A 99 -9.14 7.74 -7.16
CA GLY A 99 -8.98 6.31 -6.95
C GLY A 99 -9.46 5.83 -5.61
N VAL A 100 -9.47 4.51 -5.51
CA VAL A 100 -9.83 3.77 -4.31
C VAL A 100 -8.74 2.75 -4.04
N ILE A 101 -8.16 2.79 -2.86
CA ILE A 101 -7.26 1.76 -2.36
C ILE A 101 -8.03 0.92 -1.34
N THR A 102 -8.12 -0.38 -1.59
CA THR A 102 -8.84 -1.33 -0.73
C THR A 102 -7.85 -2.35 -0.19
N MET A 103 -7.87 -2.59 1.11
CA MET A 103 -7.10 -3.63 1.79
C MET A 103 -8.05 -4.68 2.37
N VAL A 104 -7.90 -5.91 1.91
CA VAL A 104 -8.66 -7.09 2.35
C VAL A 104 -7.74 -8.03 3.12
N THR A 105 -8.11 -8.40 4.33
CA THR A 105 -7.38 -9.41 5.12
C THR A 105 -8.03 -10.76 4.90
N LEU A 106 -7.33 -11.69 4.23
CA LEU A 106 -7.89 -12.96 3.76
C LEU A 106 -8.32 -13.92 4.87
N ASN A 107 -7.72 -13.83 6.05
CA ASN A 107 -7.95 -14.76 7.16
C ASN A 107 -8.80 -14.19 8.31
N LYS A 108 -9.41 -13.02 8.15
CA LYS A 108 -10.24 -12.38 9.17
C LYS A 108 -11.57 -11.95 8.58
N VAL A 109 -12.65 -12.21 9.31
CA VAL A 109 -13.97 -11.64 9.05
C VAL A 109 -13.96 -10.17 9.51
N GLN A 110 -13.17 -9.35 8.82
CA GLN A 110 -13.14 -7.91 9.02
C GLN A 110 -13.59 -7.24 7.73
N GLU A 111 -14.32 -6.15 7.84
CA GLU A 111 -14.63 -5.34 6.66
C GLU A 111 -13.35 -4.80 6.03
N PRO A 112 -13.26 -4.78 4.69
CA PRO A 112 -12.12 -4.22 3.98
C PRO A 112 -11.89 -2.76 4.38
N ARG A 113 -10.64 -2.41 4.67
CA ARG A 113 -10.27 -1.00 4.84
C ARG A 113 -10.21 -0.31 3.49
N LYS A 114 -10.68 0.93 3.43
CA LYS A 114 -10.85 1.65 2.18
C LYS A 114 -10.33 3.08 2.29
N MET A 115 -9.46 3.47 1.38
CA MET A 115 -9.03 4.86 1.17
C MET A 115 -9.54 5.33 -0.18
N THR A 116 -10.29 6.42 -0.21
CA THR A 116 -10.79 7.05 -1.46
C THR A 116 -10.18 8.44 -1.57
N PHE A 117 -9.61 8.75 -2.73
CA PHE A 117 -8.99 10.05 -3.00
C PHE A 117 -9.49 10.69 -4.29
N THR A 118 -9.37 12.01 -4.35
CA THR A 118 -9.64 12.79 -5.57
C THR A 118 -8.45 13.68 -5.90
N ASP A 119 -8.32 14.00 -7.19
CA ASP A 119 -7.30 14.89 -7.74
C ASP A 119 -5.87 14.49 -7.28
N GLY A 120 -5.50 13.22 -7.59
CA GLY A 120 -4.17 12.69 -7.32
C GLY A 120 -3.13 13.32 -8.23
N ARG A 121 -2.22 14.12 -7.65
CA ARG A 121 -1.14 14.83 -8.38
C ARG A 121 0.20 14.22 -7.99
N LEU A 122 0.95 13.76 -8.98
CA LEU A 122 2.27 13.18 -8.73
C LEU A 122 3.16 14.14 -7.93
N ALA A 123 3.77 13.64 -6.88
CA ALA A 123 4.83 14.31 -6.12
C ALA A 123 6.19 13.71 -6.47
N ALA A 124 6.30 12.39 -6.53
CA ALA A 124 7.52 11.67 -6.90
C ALA A 124 7.16 10.27 -7.40
N SER A 125 8.00 9.74 -8.29
CA SER A 125 7.95 8.34 -8.69
C SER A 125 9.36 7.79 -8.84
N SER A 126 9.54 6.50 -8.58
CA SER A 126 10.79 5.78 -8.80
C SER A 126 10.48 4.36 -9.21
N GLU A 127 11.36 3.80 -10.02
CA GLU A 127 11.32 2.40 -10.41
C GLU A 127 12.72 1.82 -10.28
N SER A 128 12.81 0.65 -9.68
CA SER A 128 14.07 -0.08 -9.50
C SER A 128 14.02 -1.39 -10.26
N PHE A 129 15.08 -1.68 -11.01
CA PHE A 129 15.23 -2.91 -11.78
C PHE A 129 16.24 -3.83 -11.08
N PHE A 130 15.85 -5.07 -10.81
CA PHE A 130 16.68 -6.04 -10.11
C PHE A 130 17.05 -7.21 -11.05
N ILE A 131 18.33 -7.60 -11.05
CA ILE A 131 18.80 -8.77 -11.83
C ILE A 131 18.40 -10.07 -11.15
N THR A 132 18.35 -10.09 -9.82
CA THR A 132 17.97 -11.24 -8.99
C THR A 132 16.60 -10.99 -8.36
N GLY A 133 15.60 -11.74 -8.82
CA GLY A 133 14.22 -11.59 -8.37
C GLY A 133 13.31 -11.26 -9.55
N ASN A 134 12.05 -11.57 -9.41
CA ASN A 134 11.09 -11.40 -10.48
C ASN A 134 10.53 -9.97 -10.47
N GLY A 135 11.23 -9.02 -11.10
CA GLY A 135 10.55 -7.82 -11.50
C GLY A 135 11.13 -6.49 -11.01
N THR A 136 10.35 -5.49 -11.23
CA THR A 136 10.54 -4.10 -10.85
C THR A 136 9.79 -3.81 -9.54
N SER A 137 10.21 -2.80 -8.80
CA SER A 137 9.49 -2.28 -7.63
C SER A 137 9.17 -0.81 -7.87
N PRO A 138 8.12 -0.50 -8.61
CA PRO A 138 7.70 0.87 -8.83
C PRO A 138 7.06 1.45 -7.56
N GLN A 139 7.48 2.66 -7.21
CA GLN A 139 6.95 3.40 -6.07
C GLN A 139 6.47 4.78 -6.52
N MET A 140 5.39 5.24 -5.91
CA MET A 140 4.84 6.56 -6.17
C MET A 140 4.46 7.26 -4.89
N SER A 141 4.68 8.57 -4.87
CA SER A 141 4.12 9.50 -3.90
C SER A 141 3.30 10.55 -4.65
N PHE A 142 2.09 10.82 -4.20
CA PHE A 142 1.22 11.80 -4.83
C PHE A 142 0.39 12.57 -3.79
N TYR A 143 0.17 13.84 -4.06
CA TYR A 143 -0.73 14.68 -3.28
C TYR A 143 -2.16 14.47 -3.74
N VAL A 144 -3.11 14.66 -2.83
CA VAL A 144 -4.53 14.52 -3.11
C VAL A 144 -5.31 15.73 -2.62
N LYS A 145 -6.39 16.08 -3.31
CA LYS A 145 -7.29 17.15 -2.89
C LYS A 145 -8.20 16.73 -1.74
N THR A 146 -8.70 15.51 -1.80
CA THR A 146 -9.48 14.92 -0.71
C THR A 146 -9.01 13.51 -0.40
N LEU A 147 -9.07 13.14 0.88
CA LEU A 147 -8.90 11.77 1.34
C LEU A 147 -10.01 11.38 2.30
N THR A 148 -10.67 10.27 2.00
CA THR A 148 -11.66 9.62 2.86
C THR A 148 -11.16 8.24 3.25
N VAL A 149 -11.11 7.93 4.54
CA VAL A 149 -10.69 6.64 5.08
C VAL A 149 -11.86 6.01 5.80
N ASP A 150 -12.26 4.80 5.37
CA ASP A 150 -13.38 4.04 5.94
C ASP A 150 -14.66 4.89 6.11
N GLY A 151 -14.98 5.71 5.09
CA GLY A 151 -16.15 6.59 5.08
C GLY A 151 -15.98 7.94 5.79
N THR A 152 -14.85 8.15 6.49
CA THR A 152 -14.57 9.42 7.18
C THR A 152 -13.62 10.28 6.34
N THR A 153 -14.03 11.50 6.01
CA THR A 153 -13.13 12.45 5.34
C THR A 153 -12.09 12.95 6.33
N VAL A 154 -10.82 12.61 6.07
CA VAL A 154 -9.67 12.95 6.94
C VAL A 154 -8.87 14.13 6.40
N PHE A 155 -9.03 14.46 5.11
CA PHE A 155 -8.41 15.62 4.48
C PHE A 155 -9.31 16.18 3.36
N SER A 156 -9.37 17.51 3.27
CA SER A 156 -9.97 18.25 2.16
C SER A 156 -9.26 19.60 2.01
N GLU A 157 -8.71 19.85 0.81
CA GLU A 157 -8.12 21.12 0.40
C GLU A 157 -9.21 22.15 0.05
#